data_e3e3cc7b2bbdabf6320f1c025df6b205
#
_entry.id   e3e3cc7b2bbdabf6320f1c025df6b205
#
_cell.length_a   1.000
_cell.length_b   1.000
_cell.length_c   1.000
_cell.angle_alpha   90.00
_cell.angle_beta   90.00
_cell.angle_gamma   90.00
#
_symmetry.space_group_name_H-M   'P 1'
#
loop_
_entity.id
_entity.type
_entity.pdbx_description
1 polymer ?
#
loop_
_entity_poly.entity_id
_entity_poly.type
_entity_poly.pdbx_seq_one_letter_code
_entity_poly.pdbx_strand_id
1 'polypeptide(L)' 'MFLNYVPGDFVINPNNRSWGTGQIQSVIKNKVTVNFENVGKKVINNKEINLERIKEID' A
#
# COMPACT_ATOMS: atom_id res chain seq x y z
N MET A 1 14.66 -9.14 -6.18
CA MET A 1 14.19 -7.77 -6.25
C MET A 1 13.51 -7.36 -4.96
N PHE A 2 13.81 -6.17 -4.49
CA PHE A 2 13.26 -5.69 -3.24
C PHE A 2 12.18 -4.68 -3.52
N LEU A 3 11.06 -4.87 -2.84
CA LEU A 3 10.01 -3.88 -2.86
C LEU A 3 10.08 -3.16 -1.53
N ASN A 4 10.59 -1.96 -1.57
CA ASN A 4 10.74 -1.17 -0.36
C ASN A 4 9.56 -0.24 -0.24
N TYR A 5 8.65 -0.61 0.64
CA TYR A 5 7.55 0.29 0.96
C TYR A 5 7.96 1.10 2.17
N VAL A 6 7.74 2.39 2.07
CA VAL A 6 8.17 3.33 3.11
C VAL A 6 6.92 3.97 3.69
N PRO A 7 6.81 4.07 5.02
CA PRO A 7 5.67 4.79 5.60
C PRO A 7 5.56 6.18 5.00
N GLY A 8 4.35 6.56 4.62
CA GLY A 8 4.09 7.81 3.94
C GLY A 8 3.93 7.68 2.45
N ASP A 9 4.41 6.59 1.85
CA ASP A 9 4.23 6.37 0.42
C ASP A 9 2.77 6.15 0.08
N PHE A 10 2.42 6.52 -1.16
CA PHE A 10 1.07 6.28 -1.67
C PHE A 10 1.09 5.10 -2.60
N VAL A 11 0.08 4.24 -2.46
CA VAL A 11 0.02 2.99 -3.22
C VAL A 11 -1.42 2.71 -3.64
N ILE A 12 -1.54 1.80 -4.61
CA ILE A 12 -2.84 1.26 -5.01
C ILE A 12 -2.74 -0.25 -4.89
N ASN A 13 -3.81 -0.89 -4.46
CA ASN A 13 -3.90 -2.32 -4.49
C ASN A 13 -4.40 -2.74 -5.87
N PRO A 14 -3.56 -3.33 -6.72
CA PRO A 14 -3.97 -3.64 -8.09
C PRO A 14 -5.08 -4.66 -8.17
N ASN A 15 -5.26 -5.47 -7.14
CA ASN A 15 -6.35 -6.45 -7.12
C ASN A 15 -7.65 -5.87 -6.61
N ASN A 16 -7.60 -4.69 -6.03
CA ASN A 16 -8.77 -4.04 -5.46
C ASN A 16 -8.67 -2.54 -5.70
N ARG A 17 -8.71 -2.16 -6.95
CA ARG A 17 -8.53 -0.75 -7.29
C ARG A 17 -9.65 0.14 -6.76
N SER A 18 -10.81 -0.45 -6.49
CA SER A 18 -11.91 0.31 -5.90
C SER A 18 -11.63 0.79 -4.49
N TRP A 19 -10.60 0.25 -3.85
CA TRP A 19 -10.20 0.74 -2.52
C TRP A 19 -9.65 2.16 -2.58
N GLY A 20 -9.22 2.59 -3.76
CA GLY A 20 -8.68 3.93 -3.93
C GLY A 20 -7.21 3.99 -3.55
N THR A 21 -6.71 5.21 -3.46
CA THR A 21 -5.33 5.44 -3.07
C THR A 21 -5.14 5.15 -1.60
N GLY A 22 -4.06 4.46 -1.26
CA GLY A 22 -3.74 4.18 0.12
C GLY A 22 -2.43 4.84 0.51
N GLN A 23 -2.29 5.15 1.78
CA GLN A 23 -1.04 5.66 2.32
C GLN A 23 -0.50 4.65 3.31
N ILE A 24 0.76 4.28 3.12
CA ILE A 24 1.40 3.31 3.98
C ILE A 24 1.65 3.92 5.34
N GLN A 25 1.22 3.21 6.38
CA GLN A 25 1.37 3.70 7.74
C GLN A 25 2.50 2.99 8.47
N SER A 26 2.67 1.71 8.21
CA SER A 26 3.77 0.98 8.81
C SER A 26 4.10 -0.23 7.97
N VAL A 27 5.34 -0.66 8.09
CA VAL A 27 5.82 -1.87 7.41
C VAL A 27 6.54 -2.70 8.46
N ILE A 28 6.01 -3.87 8.77
CA ILE A 28 6.60 -4.75 9.77
C ILE A 28 6.75 -6.11 9.14
N LYS A 29 7.98 -6.50 8.89
CA LYS A 29 8.28 -7.77 8.25
C LYS A 29 7.53 -7.87 6.92
N ASN A 30 6.62 -8.81 6.78
CA ASN A 30 5.88 -8.99 5.53
C ASN A 30 4.53 -8.30 5.53
N LYS A 31 4.23 -7.54 6.58
CA LYS A 31 2.92 -6.93 6.72
C LYS A 31 3.02 -5.43 6.53
N VAL A 32 2.21 -4.94 5.62
CA VAL A 32 2.16 -3.52 5.30
C VAL A 32 0.78 -3.01 5.70
N THR A 33 0.76 -2.04 6.59
CA THR A 33 -0.51 -1.41 6.99
C THR A 33 -0.72 -0.19 6.13
N VAL A 34 -1.86 -0.17 5.44
CA VAL A 34 -2.18 0.90 4.50
C VAL A 34 -3.57 1.44 4.83
N ASN A 35 -3.69 2.74 4.79
CA ASN A 35 -4.98 3.39 4.96
C ASN A 35 -5.49 3.82 3.59
N PHE A 36 -6.51 3.13 3.10
CA PHE A 36 -7.09 3.39 1.78
C PHE A 36 -8.23 4.37 1.88
N GLU A 37 -8.40 5.16 0.82
CA GLU A 37 -9.42 6.21 0.81
C GLU A 37 -10.83 5.69 1.02
N ASN A 38 -11.13 4.56 0.39
CA ASN A 38 -12.51 4.10 0.34
C ASN A 38 -12.84 3.00 1.33
N VAL A 39 -11.85 2.34 1.91
CA VAL A 39 -12.09 1.19 2.78
C VAL A 39 -11.37 1.30 4.11
N GLY A 40 -10.56 2.34 4.30
CA GLY A 40 -9.86 2.52 5.56
C GLY A 40 -8.63 1.66 5.68
N LYS A 41 -8.28 1.34 6.93
CA LYS A 41 -7.03 0.67 7.23
C LYS A 41 -7.10 -0.81 6.88
N LYS A 42 -6.10 -1.28 6.15
CA LYS A 42 -5.97 -2.68 5.78
C LYS A 42 -4.54 -3.13 6.03
N VAL A 43 -4.39 -4.38 6.46
CA VAL A 43 -3.08 -4.99 6.61
C VAL A 43 -2.89 -5.95 5.46
N ILE A 44 -1.86 -5.69 4.67
CA ILE A 44 -1.60 -6.44 3.44
C ILE A 44 -0.39 -7.32 3.67
N ASN A 45 -0.52 -8.60 3.32
CA ASN A 45 0.63 -9.49 3.35
C ASN A 45 1.41 -9.31 2.06
N ASN A 46 2.60 -8.77 2.18
CA ASN A 46 3.43 -8.42 1.04
C ASN A 46 3.88 -9.62 0.22
N LYS A 47 3.78 -10.81 0.76
CA LYS A 47 4.11 -12.00 0.01
C LYS A 47 3.07 -12.36 -1.02
N GLU A 48 1.84 -11.94 -0.80
CA GLU A 48 0.72 -12.36 -1.64
C GLU A 48 0.30 -11.30 -2.60
N ILE A 49 0.47 -10.03 -2.23
CA ILE A 49 -0.01 -8.94 -3.05
C ILE A 49 1.08 -7.89 -3.17
N ASN A 50 1.37 -7.51 -4.40
CA ASN A 50 2.30 -6.43 -4.65
C ASN A 50 1.51 -5.15 -4.83
N LEU A 51 1.74 -4.22 -3.92
CA LEU A 51 1.12 -2.91 -4.03
C LEU A 51 1.85 -2.07 -5.08
N GLU A 52 1.09 -1.31 -5.83
CA GLU A 52 1.64 -0.41 -6.83
C GLU A 52 1.93 0.93 -6.19
N ARG A 53 3.17 1.35 -6.25
CA ARG A 53 3.52 2.65 -5.73
C ARG A 53 3.11 3.74 -6.69
N ILE A 54 2.49 4.77 -6.16
CA ILE A 54 2.08 5.92 -6.95
C ILE A 54 3.08 7.02 -6.71
N LYS A 55 3.60 7.57 -7.77
CA LYS A 55 4.48 8.69 -7.66
C LYS A 55 3.67 9.95 -7.77
N GLU A 56 3.71 10.75 -6.73
CA GLU A 56 3.01 12.02 -6.78
C GLU A 56 3.85 13.02 -7.52
N ILE A 57 3.20 13.71 -8.45
CA ILE A 57 3.86 14.73 -9.23
C ILE A 57 3.20 16.04 -8.89
N ASP A 58 3.98 16.95 -8.44
CA ASP A 58 3.48 18.30 -8.14
C ASP A 58 3.54 19.20 -9.33
#